data_a3e834dcf84df2a9c069fd6a10d758d0
#
_entry.id   a3e834dcf84df2a9c069fd6a10d758d0
#
_cell.length_a   1.000
_cell.length_b   1.000
_cell.length_c   1.000
_cell.angle_alpha   90.00
_cell.angle_beta   90.00
_cell.angle_gamma   90.00
#
_symmetry.space_group_name_H-M   'P 1'
#
loop_
_entity.id
_entity.type
_entity.pdbx_description
1 polymer ?
#
loop_
_entity_poly.entity_id
_entity_poly.type
_entity_poly.pdbx_seq_one_letter_code
_entity_poly.pdbx_strand_id
1 'polypeptide(L)'
;MKNYYEILNVNKDANQEEIRSGYKKMLRKYPPEKEQEKYKEIREAYDTLKDEKSRKNYDAYFHHEKDIKTLEDKYTEYMEATNYNEAEKVLKKILIISPEIAHINDKLGEVYVLKKEYDNSIKIYEKLIKEYPDNVDYLIKLGKNYSEKEESLKAIKYYMEAYNLDNSNPIVINEITYSYVGNNQIDKAIKFLNEDIEKDNKLDFEDFFALSKLLECYIIKNDMPNLKNTLEKIKKIAPEDEESKEFISWKLGKFAAELYDMSIYEYSKEILKICLKLTPDINLIQELYKQVNLCVEVNKLMDDGNIYGSSKIPIYNYFFGEKLDEETKKQMFQKLEGELKTSIGKEYFKGGVQKIKERYPMLYNEPAISEIYTKLLRVSSQGSNILTRFIIIGAILLVIRVIFG
;
A
#
# COMPACT_ATOMS: atom_id res chain seq x y z
N MET A 1 -14.78 -32.75 -10.18
CA MET A 1 -15.41 -31.82 -11.15
C MET A 1 -16.91 -32.17 -11.30
N LYS A 2 -17.79 -31.19 -11.60
CA LYS A 2 -19.21 -31.45 -11.83
C LYS A 2 -19.42 -32.17 -13.17
N ASN A 3 -20.29 -33.19 -13.21
CA ASN A 3 -20.61 -33.85 -14.44
C ASN A 3 -21.69 -33.07 -15.22
N TYR A 4 -21.28 -32.31 -16.23
CA TYR A 4 -22.16 -31.42 -16.99
C TYR A 4 -23.20 -32.19 -17.81
N TYR A 5 -22.93 -33.41 -18.22
CA TYR A 5 -23.93 -34.29 -18.87
C TYR A 5 -25.04 -34.69 -17.91
N GLU A 6 -24.70 -35.02 -16.66
CA GLU A 6 -25.70 -35.29 -15.60
C GLU A 6 -26.51 -34.04 -15.25
N ILE A 7 -25.86 -32.88 -15.14
CA ILE A 7 -26.54 -31.60 -14.86
C ILE A 7 -27.59 -31.28 -15.93
N LEU A 8 -27.27 -31.50 -17.22
CA LEU A 8 -28.23 -31.31 -18.31
C LEU A 8 -29.17 -32.54 -18.52
N ASN A 9 -28.94 -33.61 -17.79
CA ASN A 9 -29.65 -34.89 -17.92
C ASN A 9 -29.67 -35.41 -19.37
N VAL A 10 -28.48 -35.50 -19.97
CA VAL A 10 -28.21 -35.99 -21.33
C VAL A 10 -27.11 -37.05 -21.31
N ASN A 11 -27.02 -37.84 -22.38
CA ASN A 11 -25.95 -38.82 -22.52
C ASN A 11 -24.61 -38.13 -22.87
N LYS A 12 -23.49 -38.79 -22.53
CA LYS A 12 -22.14 -38.32 -22.95
C LYS A 12 -21.97 -38.18 -24.46
N ASP A 13 -22.67 -39.03 -25.22
CA ASP A 13 -22.65 -39.03 -26.66
C ASP A 13 -23.72 -38.10 -27.29
N ALA A 14 -24.46 -37.36 -26.47
CA ALA A 14 -25.54 -36.49 -26.93
C ALA A 14 -25.06 -35.52 -28.00
N ASN A 15 -25.84 -35.37 -29.08
CA ASN A 15 -25.59 -34.36 -30.11
C ASN A 15 -25.98 -32.95 -29.63
N GLN A 16 -25.69 -31.93 -30.40
CA GLN A 16 -25.94 -30.55 -30.05
C GLN A 16 -27.42 -30.19 -29.84
N GLU A 17 -28.34 -30.91 -30.58
CA GLU A 17 -29.78 -30.73 -30.40
C GLU A 17 -30.26 -31.32 -29.06
N GLU A 18 -29.73 -32.49 -28.71
CA GLU A 18 -30.02 -33.15 -27.44
C GLU A 18 -29.48 -32.31 -26.23
N ILE A 19 -28.29 -31.77 -26.31
CA ILE A 19 -27.71 -30.85 -25.31
C ILE A 19 -28.62 -29.63 -25.15
N ARG A 20 -29.03 -29.00 -26.26
CA ARG A 20 -29.93 -27.85 -26.25
C ARG A 20 -31.30 -28.19 -25.67
N SER A 21 -31.82 -29.38 -25.98
CA SER A 21 -33.10 -29.88 -25.45
C SER A 21 -33.00 -30.11 -23.93
N GLY A 22 -31.94 -30.79 -23.49
CA GLY A 22 -31.63 -31.00 -22.08
C GLY A 22 -31.56 -29.68 -21.29
N TYR A 23 -30.83 -28.73 -21.81
CA TYR A 23 -30.73 -27.39 -21.22
C TYR A 23 -32.10 -26.72 -21.03
N LYS A 24 -32.93 -26.69 -22.07
CA LYS A 24 -34.27 -26.10 -22.00
C LYS A 24 -35.15 -26.82 -20.98
N LYS A 25 -35.04 -28.18 -20.88
CA LYS A 25 -35.79 -28.98 -19.91
C LYS A 25 -35.36 -28.68 -18.47
N MET A 26 -34.05 -28.54 -18.24
CA MET A 26 -33.51 -28.25 -16.91
C MET A 26 -33.83 -26.81 -16.47
N LEU A 27 -33.82 -25.83 -17.38
CA LEU A 27 -34.24 -24.45 -17.07
C LEU A 27 -35.71 -24.37 -16.64
N ARG A 28 -36.62 -25.15 -17.28
CA ARG A 28 -38.04 -25.22 -16.87
C ARG A 28 -38.21 -25.85 -15.48
N LYS A 29 -37.35 -26.81 -15.14
CA LYS A 29 -37.37 -27.47 -13.85
C LYS A 29 -36.82 -26.63 -12.72
N TYR A 30 -35.79 -25.83 -13.00
CA TYR A 30 -35.07 -25.00 -12.05
C TYR A 30 -35.01 -23.55 -12.55
N PRO A 31 -36.12 -22.80 -12.42
CA PRO A 31 -36.19 -21.42 -12.87
C PRO A 31 -35.31 -20.50 -11.99
N PRO A 32 -34.66 -19.47 -12.57
CA PRO A 32 -33.71 -18.61 -11.88
C PRO A 32 -34.29 -17.90 -10.65
N GLU A 33 -35.61 -17.63 -10.65
CA GLU A 33 -36.28 -16.94 -9.56
C GLU A 33 -36.42 -17.80 -8.29
N LYS A 34 -36.27 -19.12 -8.41
CA LYS A 34 -36.43 -20.06 -7.30
C LYS A 34 -35.17 -20.83 -6.93
N GLU A 35 -34.30 -21.09 -7.90
CA GLU A 35 -33.15 -21.98 -7.78
C GLU A 35 -31.91 -21.40 -8.43
N GLN A 36 -31.49 -20.21 -7.97
CA GLN A 36 -30.42 -19.42 -8.59
C GLN A 36 -29.10 -20.19 -8.76
N GLU A 37 -28.68 -20.98 -7.76
CA GLU A 37 -27.43 -21.74 -7.84
C GLU A 37 -27.52 -22.88 -8.87
N LYS A 38 -28.62 -23.61 -8.90
CA LYS A 38 -28.86 -24.65 -9.93
C LYS A 38 -28.95 -24.03 -11.32
N TYR A 39 -29.56 -22.85 -11.44
CA TYR A 39 -29.63 -22.15 -12.71
C TYR A 39 -28.22 -21.81 -13.22
N LYS A 40 -27.33 -21.31 -12.36
CA LYS A 40 -25.93 -21.05 -12.72
C LYS A 40 -25.22 -22.31 -13.20
N GLU A 41 -25.37 -23.41 -12.47
CA GLU A 41 -24.76 -24.70 -12.83
C GLU A 41 -25.26 -25.23 -14.19
N ILE A 42 -26.58 -25.14 -14.44
CA ILE A 42 -27.20 -25.56 -15.68
C ILE A 42 -26.69 -24.70 -16.84
N ARG A 43 -26.54 -23.40 -16.64
CA ARG A 43 -26.02 -22.49 -17.63
C ARG A 43 -24.56 -22.77 -17.95
N GLU A 44 -23.73 -22.93 -16.94
CA GLU A 44 -22.31 -23.29 -17.06
C GLU A 44 -22.14 -24.60 -17.85
N ALA A 45 -22.92 -25.64 -17.49
CA ALA A 45 -22.90 -26.90 -18.19
C ALA A 45 -23.28 -26.76 -19.67
N TYR A 46 -24.32 -25.99 -19.97
CA TYR A 46 -24.74 -25.73 -21.36
C TYR A 46 -23.70 -24.93 -22.13
N ASP A 47 -23.17 -23.84 -21.57
CA ASP A 47 -22.19 -22.98 -22.20
C ASP A 47 -20.91 -23.76 -22.57
N THR A 48 -20.51 -24.70 -21.71
CA THR A 48 -19.39 -25.61 -21.98
C THR A 48 -19.68 -26.64 -23.06
N LEU A 49 -20.86 -27.29 -23.03
CA LEU A 49 -21.18 -28.42 -23.91
C LEU A 49 -21.75 -28.01 -25.26
N LYS A 50 -22.27 -26.77 -25.43
CA LYS A 50 -22.82 -26.26 -26.70
C LYS A 50 -21.74 -25.96 -27.74
N ASP A 51 -20.53 -25.66 -27.32
CA ASP A 51 -19.38 -25.38 -28.19
C ASP A 51 -18.53 -26.66 -28.31
N GLU A 52 -18.25 -27.08 -29.55
CA GLU A 52 -17.55 -28.34 -29.78
C GLU A 52 -16.12 -28.36 -29.24
N LYS A 53 -15.44 -27.21 -29.26
CA LYS A 53 -14.08 -27.06 -28.75
C LYS A 53 -14.06 -27.10 -27.22
N SER A 54 -14.95 -26.35 -26.58
CA SER A 54 -15.12 -26.33 -25.12
C SER A 54 -15.53 -27.70 -24.57
N ARG A 55 -16.45 -28.39 -25.26
CA ARG A 55 -16.86 -29.74 -24.95
C ARG A 55 -15.70 -30.73 -25.02
N LYS A 56 -14.91 -30.70 -26.08
CA LYS A 56 -13.75 -31.57 -26.26
C LYS A 56 -12.73 -31.39 -25.14
N ASN A 57 -12.48 -30.15 -24.71
CA ASN A 57 -11.60 -29.86 -23.60
C ASN A 57 -12.18 -30.36 -22.27
N TYR A 58 -13.46 -30.16 -22.05
CA TYR A 58 -14.16 -30.68 -20.88
C TYR A 58 -14.09 -32.21 -20.82
N ASP A 59 -14.37 -32.90 -21.93
CA ASP A 59 -14.31 -34.35 -22.02
C ASP A 59 -12.89 -34.90 -21.77
N ALA A 60 -11.88 -34.25 -22.33
CA ALA A 60 -10.49 -34.62 -22.07
C ALA A 60 -10.12 -34.47 -20.59
N TYR A 61 -10.51 -33.34 -19.97
CA TYR A 61 -10.31 -33.13 -18.54
C TYR A 61 -11.05 -34.17 -17.70
N PHE A 62 -12.33 -34.40 -17.98
CA PHE A 62 -13.19 -35.33 -17.23
C PHE A 62 -12.71 -36.77 -17.32
N HIS A 63 -12.19 -37.19 -18.48
CA HIS A 63 -11.62 -38.53 -18.69
C HIS A 63 -10.33 -38.75 -17.89
N HIS A 64 -9.55 -37.69 -17.70
CA HIS A 64 -8.27 -37.72 -17.02
C HIS A 64 -8.29 -37.04 -15.65
N GLU A 65 -9.48 -36.82 -15.08
CA GLU A 65 -9.63 -36.04 -13.82
C GLU A 65 -8.71 -36.53 -12.70
N LYS A 66 -8.58 -37.84 -12.52
CA LYS A 66 -7.72 -38.42 -11.49
C LYS A 66 -6.24 -38.15 -11.74
N ASP A 67 -5.79 -38.27 -12.99
CA ASP A 67 -4.41 -38.03 -13.38
C ASP A 67 -4.07 -36.55 -13.28
N ILE A 68 -4.99 -35.70 -13.73
CA ILE A 68 -4.84 -34.24 -13.64
C ILE A 68 -4.80 -33.80 -12.18
N LYS A 69 -5.68 -34.32 -11.32
CA LYS A 69 -5.66 -34.01 -9.90
C LYS A 69 -4.33 -34.39 -9.24
N THR A 70 -3.80 -35.58 -9.56
CA THR A 70 -2.48 -36.00 -9.06
C THR A 70 -1.37 -35.06 -9.53
N LEU A 71 -1.48 -34.53 -10.75
CA LEU A 71 -0.50 -33.55 -11.26
C LEU A 71 -0.70 -32.16 -10.58
N GLU A 72 -1.93 -31.72 -10.31
CA GLU A 72 -2.19 -30.50 -9.56
C GLU A 72 -1.67 -30.58 -8.12
N ASP A 73 -1.79 -31.71 -7.45
CA ASP A 73 -1.20 -31.93 -6.13
C ASP A 73 0.33 -31.78 -6.18
N LYS A 74 1.00 -32.36 -7.18
CA LYS A 74 2.44 -32.18 -7.41
C LYS A 74 2.82 -30.74 -7.74
N TYR A 75 1.99 -30.03 -8.52
CA TYR A 75 2.19 -28.62 -8.78
C TYR A 75 2.21 -27.82 -7.47
N THR A 76 1.26 -28.09 -6.56
CA THR A 76 1.19 -27.43 -5.26
C THR A 76 2.46 -27.69 -4.43
N GLU A 77 2.91 -28.97 -4.34
CA GLU A 77 4.17 -29.33 -3.66
C GLU A 77 5.39 -28.55 -4.23
N TYR A 78 5.49 -28.44 -5.56
CA TYR A 78 6.62 -27.72 -6.19
C TYR A 78 6.52 -26.21 -5.99
N MET A 79 5.33 -25.65 -5.93
CA MET A 79 5.13 -24.22 -5.61
C MET A 79 5.53 -23.91 -4.17
N GLU A 80 5.14 -24.75 -3.20
CA GLU A 80 5.53 -24.62 -1.79
C GLU A 80 7.07 -24.75 -1.63
N ALA A 81 7.69 -25.63 -2.41
CA ALA A 81 9.15 -25.80 -2.46
C ALA A 81 9.85 -24.73 -3.31
N THR A 82 9.15 -23.73 -3.86
CA THR A 82 9.68 -22.72 -4.79
C THR A 82 10.39 -23.28 -6.04
N ASN A 83 10.06 -24.54 -6.40
CA ASN A 83 10.64 -25.23 -7.55
C ASN A 83 9.82 -24.96 -8.82
N TYR A 84 9.89 -23.73 -9.31
CA TYR A 84 9.10 -23.24 -10.45
C TYR A 84 9.37 -24.01 -11.75
N ASN A 85 10.57 -24.59 -11.92
CA ASN A 85 10.87 -25.37 -13.11
C ASN A 85 10.10 -26.70 -13.16
N GLU A 86 9.98 -27.40 -12.04
CA GLU A 86 9.17 -28.63 -11.98
C GLU A 86 7.67 -28.29 -11.99
N ALA A 87 7.24 -27.19 -11.34
CA ALA A 87 5.86 -26.70 -11.41
C ALA A 87 5.43 -26.43 -12.87
N GLU A 88 6.28 -25.75 -13.66
CA GLU A 88 6.06 -25.53 -15.09
C GLU A 88 5.90 -26.85 -15.87
N LYS A 89 6.81 -27.81 -15.66
CA LYS A 89 6.76 -29.11 -16.34
C LYS A 89 5.45 -29.84 -16.04
N VAL A 90 4.99 -29.79 -14.81
CA VAL A 90 3.73 -30.42 -14.40
C VAL A 90 2.54 -29.77 -15.09
N LEU A 91 2.45 -28.41 -15.08
CA LEU A 91 1.39 -27.70 -15.77
C LEU A 91 1.38 -27.99 -17.27
N LYS A 92 2.54 -28.04 -17.91
CA LYS A 92 2.66 -28.42 -19.33
C LYS A 92 2.19 -29.85 -19.60
N LYS A 93 2.41 -30.81 -18.68
CA LYS A 93 1.86 -32.16 -18.81
C LYS A 93 0.33 -32.16 -18.75
N ILE A 94 -0.27 -31.34 -17.88
CA ILE A 94 -1.73 -31.18 -17.84
C ILE A 94 -2.24 -30.58 -19.16
N LEU A 95 -1.55 -29.58 -19.71
CA LEU A 95 -1.92 -28.92 -20.96
C LEU A 95 -1.70 -29.80 -22.21
N ILE A 96 -0.90 -30.88 -22.15
CA ILE A 96 -0.86 -31.89 -23.19
C ILE A 96 -2.16 -32.72 -23.20
N ILE A 97 -2.73 -33.00 -22.00
CA ILE A 97 -3.98 -33.75 -21.87
C ILE A 97 -5.17 -32.88 -22.29
N SER A 98 -5.20 -31.65 -21.81
CA SER A 98 -6.27 -30.69 -22.08
C SER A 98 -5.68 -29.27 -22.32
N PRO A 99 -5.45 -28.89 -23.59
CA PRO A 99 -4.66 -27.68 -23.93
C PRO A 99 -5.32 -26.35 -23.57
N GLU A 100 -6.62 -26.31 -23.40
CA GLU A 100 -7.40 -25.07 -23.28
C GLU A 100 -8.04 -24.86 -21.91
N ILE A 101 -7.52 -25.54 -20.90
CA ILE A 101 -7.98 -25.32 -19.53
C ILE A 101 -7.48 -23.94 -19.07
N ALA A 102 -8.40 -22.98 -18.97
CA ALA A 102 -8.07 -21.59 -18.66
C ALA A 102 -7.32 -21.45 -17.33
N HIS A 103 -7.77 -22.12 -16.25
CA HIS A 103 -7.12 -22.01 -14.93
C HIS A 103 -5.70 -22.62 -14.91
N ILE A 104 -5.42 -23.64 -15.74
CA ILE A 104 -4.07 -24.22 -15.84
C ILE A 104 -3.15 -23.30 -16.68
N ASN A 105 -3.67 -22.70 -17.75
CA ASN A 105 -2.94 -21.67 -18.47
C ASN A 105 -2.66 -20.46 -17.59
N ASP A 106 -3.62 -20.02 -16.75
CA ASP A 106 -3.42 -18.93 -15.77
C ASP A 106 -2.30 -19.27 -14.79
N LYS A 107 -2.35 -20.46 -14.13
CA LYS A 107 -1.26 -20.94 -13.25
C LYS A 107 0.10 -20.97 -13.97
N LEU A 108 0.14 -21.38 -15.24
CA LEU A 108 1.38 -21.39 -16.02
C LEU A 108 1.89 -19.97 -16.29
N GLY A 109 0.98 -19.03 -16.58
CA GLY A 109 1.32 -17.60 -16.69
C GLY A 109 1.94 -17.05 -15.42
N GLU A 110 1.36 -17.38 -14.26
CA GLU A 110 1.90 -16.98 -12.95
C GLU A 110 3.29 -17.61 -12.67
N VAL A 111 3.48 -18.89 -12.99
CA VAL A 111 4.81 -19.54 -12.87
C VAL A 111 5.84 -18.83 -13.71
N TYR A 112 5.51 -18.39 -14.93
CA TYR A 112 6.43 -17.62 -15.76
C TYR A 112 6.75 -16.24 -15.15
N VAL A 113 5.82 -15.58 -14.50
CA VAL A 113 6.08 -14.34 -13.75
C VAL A 113 7.10 -14.59 -12.63
N LEU A 114 6.89 -15.64 -11.82
CA LEU A 114 7.81 -16.02 -10.73
C LEU A 114 9.21 -16.37 -11.23
N LYS A 115 9.31 -16.91 -12.44
CA LYS A 115 10.57 -17.17 -13.14
C LYS A 115 11.16 -15.94 -13.84
N LYS A 116 10.45 -14.80 -13.83
CA LYS A 116 10.78 -13.58 -14.59
C LYS A 116 10.81 -13.79 -16.12
N GLU A 117 10.11 -14.79 -16.60
CA GLU A 117 9.94 -15.09 -18.03
C GLU A 117 8.70 -14.36 -18.58
N TYR A 118 8.69 -13.05 -18.47
CA TYR A 118 7.52 -12.20 -18.77
C TYR A 118 6.97 -12.37 -20.19
N ASP A 119 7.84 -12.57 -21.19
CA ASP A 119 7.40 -12.79 -22.57
C ASP A 119 6.56 -14.08 -22.76
N ASN A 120 6.88 -15.12 -21.99
CA ASN A 120 6.12 -16.36 -21.99
C ASN A 120 4.77 -16.15 -21.29
N SER A 121 4.74 -15.44 -20.18
CA SER A 121 3.54 -15.07 -19.46
C SER A 121 2.60 -14.20 -20.31
N ILE A 122 3.14 -13.18 -20.98
CA ILE A 122 2.39 -12.29 -21.89
C ILE A 122 1.66 -13.11 -22.96
N LYS A 123 2.35 -14.05 -23.64
CA LYS A 123 1.71 -14.90 -24.67
C LYS A 123 0.53 -15.70 -24.15
N ILE A 124 0.63 -16.17 -22.89
CA ILE A 124 -0.46 -16.90 -22.25
C ILE A 124 -1.65 -15.97 -21.99
N TYR A 125 -1.42 -14.81 -21.36
CA TYR A 125 -2.52 -13.89 -21.03
C TYR A 125 -3.12 -13.25 -22.29
N GLU A 126 -2.34 -12.96 -23.33
CA GLU A 126 -2.90 -12.52 -24.63
C GLU A 126 -3.82 -13.58 -25.24
N LYS A 127 -3.50 -14.88 -25.11
CA LYS A 127 -4.39 -15.96 -25.52
C LYS A 127 -5.65 -16.00 -24.66
N LEU A 128 -5.51 -15.96 -23.33
CA LEU A 128 -6.63 -16.00 -22.40
C LEU A 128 -7.59 -14.84 -22.60
N ILE A 129 -7.11 -13.62 -22.84
CA ILE A 129 -7.96 -12.45 -23.11
C ILE A 129 -8.72 -12.59 -24.43
N LYS A 130 -8.15 -13.20 -25.46
CA LYS A 130 -8.87 -13.47 -26.71
C LYS A 130 -10.05 -14.44 -26.49
N GLU A 131 -9.92 -15.37 -25.57
CA GLU A 131 -10.95 -16.36 -25.23
C GLU A 131 -11.95 -15.80 -24.20
N TYR A 132 -11.48 -14.96 -23.28
CA TYR A 132 -12.23 -14.39 -22.16
C TYR A 132 -12.02 -12.86 -22.10
N PRO A 133 -12.56 -12.09 -23.07
CA PRO A 133 -12.26 -10.65 -23.21
C PRO A 133 -12.77 -9.80 -22.03
N ASP A 134 -13.79 -10.26 -21.32
CA ASP A 134 -14.38 -9.55 -20.18
C ASP A 134 -13.77 -9.96 -18.83
N ASN A 135 -12.68 -10.72 -18.85
CA ASN A 135 -12.01 -11.14 -17.61
C ASN A 135 -11.02 -10.08 -17.14
N VAL A 136 -11.44 -9.30 -16.15
CA VAL A 136 -10.65 -8.20 -15.56
C VAL A 136 -9.32 -8.69 -15.00
N ASP A 137 -9.29 -9.87 -14.36
CA ASP A 137 -8.06 -10.40 -13.75
C ASP A 137 -6.97 -10.72 -14.78
N TYR A 138 -7.35 -11.24 -15.95
CA TYR A 138 -6.39 -11.51 -17.02
C TYR A 138 -5.81 -10.22 -17.61
N LEU A 139 -6.63 -9.18 -17.75
CA LEU A 139 -6.17 -7.86 -18.17
C LEU A 139 -5.19 -7.25 -17.17
N ILE A 140 -5.50 -7.34 -15.87
CA ILE A 140 -4.60 -6.89 -14.80
C ILE A 140 -3.27 -7.65 -14.85
N LYS A 141 -3.30 -8.98 -14.96
CA LYS A 141 -2.11 -9.82 -15.02
C LYS A 141 -1.26 -9.51 -16.26
N LEU A 142 -1.90 -9.27 -17.40
CA LEU A 142 -1.19 -8.84 -18.61
C LEU A 142 -0.54 -7.47 -18.44
N GLY A 143 -1.28 -6.51 -17.87
CA GLY A 143 -0.75 -5.18 -17.56
C GLY A 143 0.47 -5.26 -16.63
N LYS A 144 0.40 -6.09 -15.57
CA LYS A 144 1.53 -6.32 -14.65
C LYS A 144 2.76 -6.87 -15.36
N ASN A 145 2.59 -7.83 -16.27
CA ASN A 145 3.72 -8.35 -17.05
C ASN A 145 4.39 -7.25 -17.90
N TYR A 146 3.62 -6.35 -18.52
CA TYR A 146 4.19 -5.22 -19.24
C TYR A 146 4.83 -4.20 -18.29
N SER A 147 4.30 -4.00 -17.10
CA SER A 147 4.90 -3.14 -16.07
C SER A 147 6.27 -3.67 -15.61
N GLU A 148 6.37 -4.98 -15.35
CA GLU A 148 7.63 -5.64 -14.98
C GLU A 148 8.70 -5.57 -16.09
N LYS A 149 8.28 -5.43 -17.34
CA LYS A 149 9.16 -5.17 -18.49
C LYS A 149 9.47 -3.70 -18.71
N GLU A 150 9.04 -2.81 -17.81
CA GLU A 150 9.18 -1.36 -17.95
C GLU A 150 8.44 -0.78 -19.19
N GLU A 151 7.49 -1.53 -19.77
CA GLU A 151 6.67 -1.11 -20.89
C GLU A 151 5.38 -0.40 -20.38
N SER A 152 5.54 0.64 -19.59
CA SER A 152 4.45 1.32 -18.85
C SER A 152 3.27 1.75 -19.71
N LEU A 153 3.48 2.17 -20.96
CA LEU A 153 2.38 2.58 -21.83
C LEU A 153 1.48 1.41 -22.24
N LYS A 154 2.06 0.21 -22.44
CA LYS A 154 1.27 -0.99 -22.69
C LYS A 154 0.56 -1.46 -21.43
N ALA A 155 1.23 -1.40 -20.28
CA ALA A 155 0.61 -1.71 -19.01
C ALA A 155 -0.63 -0.84 -18.76
N ILE A 156 -0.51 0.47 -18.88
CA ILE A 156 -1.63 1.43 -18.75
C ILE A 156 -2.77 1.08 -19.72
N LYS A 157 -2.48 0.71 -20.97
CA LYS A 157 -3.51 0.32 -21.94
C LYS A 157 -4.38 -0.81 -21.39
N TYR A 158 -3.78 -1.90 -20.92
CA TYR A 158 -4.52 -3.06 -20.43
C TYR A 158 -5.21 -2.77 -19.08
N TYR A 159 -4.62 -1.96 -18.22
CA TYR A 159 -5.29 -1.52 -17.01
C TYR A 159 -6.50 -0.62 -17.31
N MET A 160 -6.43 0.24 -18.34
CA MET A 160 -7.58 1.03 -18.78
C MET A 160 -8.68 0.16 -19.43
N GLU A 161 -8.33 -0.92 -20.14
CA GLU A 161 -9.30 -1.91 -20.60
C GLU A 161 -9.99 -2.60 -19.41
N ALA A 162 -9.22 -2.99 -18.37
CA ALA A 162 -9.76 -3.55 -17.14
C ALA A 162 -10.67 -2.55 -16.40
N TYR A 163 -10.27 -1.27 -16.33
CA TYR A 163 -11.07 -0.19 -15.72
C TYR A 163 -12.41 0.03 -16.43
N ASN A 164 -12.42 -0.06 -17.76
CA ASN A 164 -13.66 0.08 -18.52
C ASN A 164 -14.66 -1.07 -18.28
N LEU A 165 -14.19 -2.24 -17.85
CA LEU A 165 -15.02 -3.38 -17.47
C LEU A 165 -15.48 -3.31 -16.01
N ASP A 166 -14.61 -2.87 -15.11
CA ASP A 166 -14.86 -2.73 -13.68
C ASP A 166 -14.13 -1.50 -13.14
N ASN A 167 -14.83 -0.35 -13.19
CA ASN A 167 -14.30 0.93 -12.75
C ASN A 167 -14.35 1.14 -11.23
N SER A 168 -14.88 0.18 -10.48
CA SER A 168 -14.87 0.19 -9.01
C SER A 168 -13.72 -0.62 -8.42
N ASN A 169 -12.93 -1.30 -9.25
CA ASN A 169 -11.87 -2.18 -8.80
C ASN A 169 -10.65 -1.40 -8.27
N PRO A 170 -10.38 -1.44 -6.96
CA PRO A 170 -9.30 -0.65 -6.36
C PRO A 170 -7.91 -1.10 -6.84
N ILE A 171 -7.74 -2.36 -7.26
CA ILE A 171 -6.48 -2.85 -7.80
C ILE A 171 -6.19 -2.14 -9.13
N VAL A 172 -7.19 -2.03 -10.00
CA VAL A 172 -7.04 -1.40 -11.32
C VAL A 172 -6.70 0.09 -11.17
N ILE A 173 -7.41 0.81 -10.31
CA ILE A 173 -7.15 2.23 -10.02
C ILE A 173 -5.72 2.41 -9.49
N ASN A 174 -5.27 1.52 -8.59
CA ASN A 174 -3.90 1.54 -8.07
C ASN A 174 -2.86 1.33 -9.18
N GLU A 175 -3.02 0.31 -10.01
CA GLU A 175 -2.07 -0.03 -11.06
C GLU A 175 -1.95 1.07 -12.13
N ILE A 176 -3.08 1.70 -12.51
CA ILE A 176 -3.09 2.86 -13.42
C ILE A 176 -2.32 4.02 -12.79
N THR A 177 -2.66 4.36 -11.53
CA THR A 177 -2.02 5.46 -10.80
C THR A 177 -0.52 5.22 -10.65
N TYR A 178 -0.13 4.04 -10.19
CA TYR A 178 1.26 3.65 -10.03
C TYR A 178 2.04 3.71 -11.35
N SER A 179 1.44 3.23 -12.44
CA SER A 179 2.06 3.26 -13.76
C SER A 179 2.28 4.68 -14.29
N TYR A 180 1.33 5.61 -14.06
CA TYR A 180 1.53 7.02 -14.40
C TYR A 180 2.62 7.67 -13.54
N VAL A 181 2.61 7.43 -12.22
CA VAL A 181 3.61 7.99 -11.29
C VAL A 181 5.00 7.45 -11.61
N GLY A 182 5.15 6.14 -11.80
CA GLY A 182 6.43 5.51 -12.16
C GLY A 182 7.01 6.00 -13.49
N ASN A 183 6.14 6.43 -14.40
CA ASN A 183 6.54 7.05 -15.68
C ASN A 183 6.67 8.59 -15.61
N ASN A 184 6.79 9.15 -14.41
CA ASN A 184 6.89 10.60 -14.15
C ASN A 184 5.75 11.44 -14.76
N GLN A 185 4.54 10.86 -14.86
CA GLN A 185 3.34 11.48 -15.42
C GLN A 185 2.30 11.75 -14.32
N ILE A 186 2.73 12.32 -13.20
CA ILE A 186 1.91 12.52 -12.00
C ILE A 186 0.64 13.34 -12.32
N ASP A 187 0.72 14.32 -13.22
CA ASP A 187 -0.45 15.11 -13.62
C ASP A 187 -1.52 14.26 -14.32
N LYS A 188 -1.13 13.21 -15.06
CA LYS A 188 -2.08 12.29 -15.66
C LYS A 188 -2.70 11.36 -14.61
N ALA A 189 -1.94 10.95 -13.61
CA ALA A 189 -2.49 10.20 -12.48
C ALA A 189 -3.56 11.02 -11.74
N ILE A 190 -3.26 12.29 -11.43
CA ILE A 190 -4.20 13.21 -10.79
C ILE A 190 -5.44 13.43 -11.64
N LYS A 191 -5.26 13.64 -12.95
CA LYS A 191 -6.38 13.80 -13.87
C LYS A 191 -7.29 12.57 -13.89
N PHE A 192 -6.71 11.39 -14.06
CA PHE A 192 -7.44 10.12 -14.04
C PHE A 192 -8.23 9.93 -12.74
N LEU A 193 -7.61 10.16 -11.57
CA LEU A 193 -8.26 10.01 -10.28
C LEU A 193 -9.41 11.02 -10.07
N ASN A 194 -9.25 12.26 -10.55
CA ASN A 194 -10.36 13.24 -10.50
C ASN A 194 -11.50 12.84 -11.44
N GLU A 195 -11.21 12.36 -12.65
CA GLU A 195 -12.23 11.85 -13.58
C GLU A 195 -12.96 10.62 -13.00
N ASP A 196 -12.25 9.75 -12.26
CA ASP A 196 -12.86 8.62 -11.56
C ASP A 196 -13.82 9.09 -10.45
N ILE A 197 -13.42 10.07 -9.63
CA ILE A 197 -14.27 10.64 -8.57
C ILE A 197 -15.50 11.38 -9.14
N GLU A 198 -15.38 11.99 -10.31
CA GLU A 198 -16.45 12.78 -10.93
C GLU A 198 -17.36 11.95 -11.85
N LYS A 199 -17.08 10.65 -12.04
CA LYS A 199 -17.73 9.79 -13.06
C LYS A 199 -19.27 9.67 -12.90
N ASP A 200 -19.77 9.75 -11.69
CA ASP A 200 -21.21 9.64 -11.38
C ASP A 200 -21.83 10.95 -10.82
N ASN A 201 -21.06 12.03 -10.78
CA ASN A 201 -21.43 13.34 -10.22
C ASN A 201 -21.84 13.29 -8.73
N LYS A 202 -21.40 12.27 -8.01
CA LYS A 202 -21.68 12.09 -6.59
C LYS A 202 -20.35 11.90 -5.85
N LEU A 203 -20.22 12.52 -4.72
CA LEU A 203 -19.06 12.35 -3.85
C LEU A 203 -19.47 11.55 -2.61
N ASP A 204 -19.08 10.29 -2.53
CA ASP A 204 -19.44 9.40 -1.43
C ASP A 204 -18.28 8.46 -1.01
N PHE A 205 -18.59 7.46 -0.17
CA PHE A 205 -17.58 6.57 0.40
C PHE A 205 -16.87 5.68 -0.63
N GLU A 206 -17.49 5.43 -1.79
CA GLU A 206 -16.86 4.66 -2.87
C GLU A 206 -15.63 5.37 -3.44
N ASP A 207 -15.59 6.72 -3.36
CA ASP A 207 -14.46 7.53 -3.79
C ASP A 207 -13.26 7.50 -2.84
N PHE A 208 -13.40 6.91 -1.65
CA PHE A 208 -12.34 6.93 -0.62
C PHE A 208 -11.00 6.42 -1.15
N PHE A 209 -11.03 5.39 -1.98
CA PHE A 209 -9.80 4.80 -2.50
C PHE A 209 -9.09 5.76 -3.48
N ALA A 210 -9.82 6.34 -4.42
CA ALA A 210 -9.28 7.32 -5.39
C ALA A 210 -8.78 8.60 -4.68
N LEU A 211 -9.52 9.09 -3.68
CA LEU A 211 -9.10 10.21 -2.84
C LEU A 211 -7.81 9.89 -2.06
N SER A 212 -7.67 8.68 -1.54
CA SER A 212 -6.44 8.25 -0.86
C SER A 212 -5.24 8.26 -1.81
N LYS A 213 -5.42 7.83 -3.06
CA LYS A 213 -4.37 7.90 -4.09
C LYS A 213 -4.02 9.33 -4.51
N LEU A 214 -4.99 10.26 -4.50
CA LEU A 214 -4.71 11.68 -4.70
C LEU A 214 -3.79 12.25 -3.62
N LEU A 215 -3.93 11.82 -2.35
CA LEU A 215 -3.01 12.24 -1.29
C LEU A 215 -1.56 11.86 -1.63
N GLU A 216 -1.31 10.63 -2.08
CA GLU A 216 0.02 10.17 -2.51
C GLU A 216 0.57 11.05 -3.65
N CYS A 217 -0.23 11.32 -4.69
CA CYS A 217 0.15 12.17 -5.80
C CYS A 217 0.50 13.60 -5.36
N TYR A 218 -0.30 14.20 -4.47
CA TYR A 218 -0.05 15.56 -3.99
C TYR A 218 1.17 15.65 -3.07
N ILE A 219 1.49 14.59 -2.31
CA ILE A 219 2.74 14.53 -1.55
C ILE A 219 3.94 14.52 -2.50
N ILE A 220 3.92 13.69 -3.54
CA ILE A 220 5.00 13.63 -4.55
C ILE A 220 5.18 14.99 -5.24
N LYS A 221 4.09 15.71 -5.52
CA LYS A 221 4.12 17.05 -6.10
C LYS A 221 4.47 18.15 -5.10
N ASN A 222 4.60 17.86 -3.83
CA ASN A 222 4.74 18.84 -2.75
C ASN A 222 3.59 19.87 -2.74
N ASP A 223 2.35 19.42 -2.99
CA ASP A 223 1.15 20.23 -3.11
C ASP A 223 0.27 20.13 -1.86
N MET A 224 0.68 20.82 -0.80
CA MET A 224 -0.03 20.86 0.48
C MET A 224 -1.47 21.42 0.38
N PRO A 225 -1.75 22.48 -0.42
CA PRO A 225 -3.11 23.00 -0.56
C PRO A 225 -4.10 21.95 -1.09
N ASN A 226 -3.75 21.25 -2.18
CA ASN A 226 -4.62 20.22 -2.76
C ASN A 226 -4.73 18.98 -1.87
N LEU A 227 -3.65 18.61 -1.15
CA LEU A 227 -3.73 17.56 -0.14
C LEU A 227 -4.76 17.90 0.94
N LYS A 228 -4.75 19.11 1.52
CA LYS A 228 -5.72 19.53 2.54
C LYS A 228 -7.15 19.53 2.02
N ASN A 229 -7.36 19.98 0.79
CA ASN A 229 -8.68 19.93 0.16
C ASN A 229 -9.17 18.47 0.00
N THR A 230 -8.30 17.58 -0.42
CA THR A 230 -8.61 16.14 -0.55
C THR A 230 -8.94 15.51 0.82
N LEU A 231 -8.20 15.86 1.87
CA LEU A 231 -8.49 15.41 3.23
C LEU A 231 -9.85 15.89 3.73
N GLU A 232 -10.27 17.12 3.44
CA GLU A 232 -11.61 17.59 3.80
C GLU A 232 -12.71 16.87 2.96
N LYS A 233 -12.43 16.50 1.70
CA LYS A 233 -13.34 15.62 0.92
C LYS A 233 -13.47 14.25 1.60
N ILE A 234 -12.37 13.60 1.99
CA ILE A 234 -12.39 12.32 2.71
C ILE A 234 -13.21 12.42 4.01
N LYS A 235 -13.01 13.47 4.79
CA LYS A 235 -13.82 13.72 5.98
C LYS A 235 -15.32 13.84 5.67
N LYS A 236 -15.67 14.51 4.56
CA LYS A 236 -17.06 14.73 4.16
C LYS A 236 -17.76 13.43 3.73
N ILE A 237 -17.04 12.51 3.08
CA ILE A 237 -17.61 11.22 2.63
C ILE A 237 -17.62 10.14 3.72
N ALA A 238 -17.00 10.39 4.87
CA ALA A 238 -16.96 9.43 5.96
C ALA A 238 -18.40 9.13 6.43
N PRO A 239 -18.84 7.86 6.43
CA PRO A 239 -20.13 7.46 6.96
C PRO A 239 -20.28 7.82 8.44
N GLU A 240 -21.53 7.86 8.92
CA GLU A 240 -21.78 8.22 10.33
C GLU A 240 -21.48 7.09 11.32
N ASP A 241 -21.42 5.84 10.85
CA ASP A 241 -21.13 4.70 11.70
C ASP A 241 -19.65 4.64 12.13
N GLU A 242 -19.42 4.17 13.34
CA GLU A 242 -18.08 4.11 13.95
C GLU A 242 -17.13 3.15 13.21
N GLU A 243 -17.61 2.02 12.71
CA GLU A 243 -16.80 1.03 12.01
C GLU A 243 -16.15 1.62 10.75
N SER A 244 -16.95 2.35 9.96
CA SER A 244 -16.46 3.05 8.75
C SER A 244 -15.46 4.17 9.10
N LYS A 245 -15.72 4.94 10.16
CA LYS A 245 -14.79 5.98 10.63
C LYS A 245 -13.47 5.38 11.11
N GLU A 246 -13.53 4.29 11.86
CA GLU A 246 -12.33 3.56 12.30
C GLU A 246 -11.55 3.00 11.12
N PHE A 247 -12.22 2.44 10.12
CA PHE A 247 -11.57 1.95 8.90
C PHE A 247 -10.81 3.06 8.17
N ILE A 248 -11.46 4.24 7.94
CA ILE A 248 -10.81 5.40 7.32
C ILE A 248 -9.60 5.84 8.14
N SER A 249 -9.80 5.99 9.45
CA SER A 249 -8.76 6.44 10.36
C SER A 249 -7.59 5.47 10.44
N TRP A 250 -7.84 4.16 10.39
CA TRP A 250 -6.80 3.14 10.34
C TRP A 250 -5.99 3.22 9.06
N LYS A 251 -6.68 3.35 7.91
CA LYS A 251 -6.00 3.49 6.59
C LYS A 251 -5.14 4.75 6.54
N LEU A 252 -5.70 5.89 6.90
CA LEU A 252 -5.00 7.17 6.92
C LEU A 252 -3.89 7.20 7.99
N GLY A 253 -4.15 6.65 9.17
CA GLY A 253 -3.19 6.56 10.26
C GLY A 253 -1.97 5.73 9.90
N LYS A 254 -2.17 4.58 9.23
CA LYS A 254 -1.07 3.77 8.69
C LYS A 254 -0.24 4.56 7.68
N PHE A 255 -0.88 5.22 6.75
CA PHE A 255 -0.19 6.06 5.76
C PHE A 255 0.57 7.21 6.43
N ALA A 256 -0.02 7.86 7.43
CA ALA A 256 0.66 8.90 8.19
C ALA A 256 1.88 8.37 8.97
N ALA A 257 1.84 7.13 9.48
CA ALA A 257 2.97 6.48 10.13
C ALA A 257 4.11 6.19 9.13
N GLU A 258 3.79 5.72 7.95
CA GLU A 258 4.77 5.53 6.86
C GLU A 258 5.47 6.87 6.50
N LEU A 259 4.70 7.96 6.41
CA LEU A 259 5.26 9.29 6.17
C LEU A 259 6.13 9.80 7.34
N TYR A 260 5.77 9.46 8.57
CA TYR A 260 6.59 9.76 9.76
C TYR A 260 7.93 9.03 9.69
N ASP A 261 7.95 7.76 9.34
CA ASP A 261 9.18 6.97 9.18
C ASP A 261 10.07 7.53 8.06
N MET A 262 9.45 8.03 6.99
CA MET A 262 10.14 8.73 5.89
C MET A 262 10.55 10.17 6.23
N SER A 263 10.29 10.66 7.46
CA SER A 263 10.55 12.03 7.92
C SER A 263 9.74 13.12 7.19
N ILE A 264 8.60 12.77 6.60
CA ILE A 264 7.67 13.67 5.90
C ILE A 264 6.60 14.18 6.89
N TYR A 265 7.03 14.86 7.94
CA TYR A 265 6.22 15.14 9.13
C TYR A 265 5.04 16.09 8.89
N GLU A 266 5.19 17.12 8.03
CA GLU A 266 4.12 18.10 7.80
C GLU A 266 2.88 17.45 7.15
N TYR A 267 3.08 16.55 6.18
CA TYR A 267 2.00 15.82 5.53
C TYR A 267 1.38 14.79 6.48
N SER A 268 2.20 14.04 7.21
CA SER A 268 1.74 13.12 8.25
C SER A 268 0.85 13.84 9.27
N LYS A 269 1.26 15.02 9.74
CA LYS A 269 0.49 15.85 10.67
C LYS A 269 -0.88 16.23 10.14
N GLU A 270 -0.98 16.70 8.88
CA GLU A 270 -2.27 17.09 8.29
C GLU A 270 -3.21 15.89 8.15
N ILE A 271 -2.70 14.70 7.78
CA ILE A 271 -3.48 13.47 7.70
C ILE A 271 -4.00 13.07 9.09
N LEU A 272 -3.15 13.04 10.11
CA LEU A 272 -3.54 12.69 11.47
C LEU A 272 -4.56 13.63 12.08
N LYS A 273 -4.59 14.91 11.69
CA LYS A 273 -5.66 15.84 12.09
C LYS A 273 -7.04 15.36 11.64
N ILE A 274 -7.15 14.75 10.46
CA ILE A 274 -8.41 14.20 9.98
C ILE A 274 -8.76 12.93 10.76
N CYS A 275 -7.79 12.05 11.00
CA CYS A 275 -8.02 10.87 11.85
C CYS A 275 -8.59 11.27 13.23
N LEU A 276 -7.99 12.26 13.90
CA LEU A 276 -8.46 12.76 15.20
C LEU A 276 -9.85 13.43 15.14
N LYS A 277 -10.27 13.97 14.00
CA LYS A 277 -11.63 14.49 13.83
C LYS A 277 -12.65 13.36 13.65
N LEU A 278 -12.26 12.26 13.01
CA LEU A 278 -13.13 11.10 12.75
C LEU A 278 -13.22 10.19 13.98
N THR A 279 -12.09 9.93 14.63
CA THR A 279 -11.94 8.99 15.74
C THR A 279 -11.05 9.59 16.83
N PRO A 280 -11.56 10.51 17.65
CA PRO A 280 -10.76 11.25 18.64
C PRO A 280 -10.18 10.36 19.74
N ASP A 281 -10.82 9.22 20.02
CA ASP A 281 -10.52 8.38 21.19
C ASP A 281 -9.48 7.27 20.93
N ILE A 282 -8.93 7.18 19.71
CA ILE A 282 -7.91 6.17 19.39
C ILE A 282 -6.54 6.62 19.91
N ASN A 283 -6.11 6.05 21.04
CA ASN A 283 -4.85 6.37 21.72
C ASN A 283 -3.63 6.33 20.78
N LEU A 284 -3.54 5.33 19.91
CA LEU A 284 -2.42 5.18 18.98
C LEU A 284 -2.30 6.38 18.01
N ILE A 285 -3.42 6.89 17.53
CA ILE A 285 -3.46 8.07 16.63
C ILE A 285 -3.07 9.32 17.41
N GLN A 286 -3.54 9.47 18.67
CA GLN A 286 -3.20 10.60 19.53
C GLN A 286 -1.68 10.64 19.81
N GLU A 287 -1.09 9.50 20.16
CA GLU A 287 0.34 9.40 20.43
C GLU A 287 1.18 9.67 19.18
N LEU A 288 0.80 9.10 18.04
CA LEU A 288 1.48 9.36 16.76
C LEU A 288 1.38 10.85 16.39
N TYR A 289 0.20 11.46 16.52
CA TYR A 289 0.04 12.89 16.26
C TYR A 289 0.92 13.75 17.16
N LYS A 290 1.01 13.42 18.45
CA LYS A 290 1.88 14.12 19.40
C LYS A 290 3.34 14.05 18.95
N GLN A 291 3.84 12.87 18.60
CA GLN A 291 5.21 12.68 18.14
C GLN A 291 5.50 13.38 16.82
N VAL A 292 4.62 13.24 15.83
CA VAL A 292 4.73 13.95 14.56
C VAL A 292 4.76 15.46 14.76
N ASN A 293 3.87 15.97 15.62
CA ASN A 293 3.79 17.41 15.88
C ASN A 293 5.07 17.94 16.58
N LEU A 294 5.67 17.16 17.48
CA LEU A 294 6.98 17.49 18.07
C LEU A 294 8.07 17.56 16.99
N CYS A 295 8.13 16.57 16.08
CA CYS A 295 9.11 16.57 14.98
C CYS A 295 8.93 17.80 14.05
N VAL A 296 7.69 18.17 13.74
CA VAL A 296 7.37 19.39 12.98
C VAL A 296 7.91 20.65 13.70
N GLU A 297 7.68 20.75 15.00
CA GLU A 297 8.18 21.89 15.78
C GLU A 297 9.72 21.88 15.89
N VAL A 298 10.37 20.72 15.93
CA VAL A 298 11.83 20.63 15.87
C VAL A 298 12.37 21.16 14.55
N ASN A 299 11.76 20.76 13.41
CA ASN A 299 12.17 21.28 12.10
C ASN A 299 12.05 22.81 12.05
N LYS A 300 10.94 23.38 12.53
CA LYS A 300 10.77 24.85 12.61
C LYS A 300 11.82 25.50 13.50
N LEU A 301 12.13 24.89 14.65
CA LEU A 301 13.19 25.37 15.53
C LEU A 301 14.54 25.36 14.83
N MET A 302 14.85 24.30 14.06
CA MET A 302 16.15 24.22 13.35
C MET A 302 16.30 25.33 12.32
N ASP A 303 15.20 25.72 11.66
CA ASP A 303 15.18 26.80 10.65
C ASP A 303 15.11 28.20 11.27
N ASP A 304 14.80 28.35 12.56
CA ASP A 304 14.69 29.65 13.22
C ASP A 304 16.07 30.31 13.42
N GLY A 305 16.47 31.21 12.52
CA GLY A 305 17.74 31.94 12.57
C GLY A 305 17.91 32.86 13.82
N ASN A 306 16.84 33.17 14.54
CA ASN A 306 16.89 34.00 15.75
C ASN A 306 17.33 33.27 17.01
N ILE A 307 17.46 31.92 16.92
CA ILE A 307 17.89 31.07 18.04
C ILE A 307 19.31 30.59 17.79
N TYR A 308 20.17 30.79 18.81
CA TYR A 308 21.56 30.40 18.74
C TYR A 308 21.75 28.91 18.49
N GLY A 309 22.57 28.53 17.52
CA GLY A 309 22.66 27.18 16.98
C GLY A 309 22.96 26.10 18.00
N SER A 310 23.92 26.34 18.94
CA SER A 310 24.24 25.35 19.97
C SER A 310 23.12 25.09 20.96
N SER A 311 22.21 26.06 21.17
CA SER A 311 21.03 25.86 22.03
C SER A 311 20.03 24.87 21.44
N LYS A 312 20.07 24.63 20.13
CA LYS A 312 19.20 23.67 19.44
C LYS A 312 19.72 22.22 19.50
N ILE A 313 21.05 22.06 19.70
CA ILE A 313 21.72 20.75 19.66
C ILE A 313 21.06 19.70 20.57
N PRO A 314 20.74 19.99 21.85
CA PRO A 314 20.13 19.02 22.72
C PRO A 314 18.79 18.49 22.23
N ILE A 315 17.91 19.36 21.70
CA ILE A 315 16.62 18.98 21.12
C ILE A 315 16.82 18.14 19.86
N TYR A 316 17.65 18.61 18.95
CA TYR A 316 17.90 17.90 17.69
C TYR A 316 18.44 16.50 17.95
N ASN A 317 19.40 16.35 18.85
CA ASN A 317 19.94 15.04 19.19
C ASN A 317 18.93 14.14 19.90
N TYR A 318 18.04 14.69 20.72
CA TYR A 318 16.99 13.92 21.37
C TYR A 318 16.02 13.29 20.34
N PHE A 319 15.56 14.07 19.35
CA PHE A 319 14.58 13.59 18.38
C PHE A 319 15.18 12.83 17.20
N PHE A 320 16.41 13.16 16.79
CA PHE A 320 17.00 12.64 15.56
C PHE A 320 18.37 11.98 15.75
N GLY A 321 18.85 11.90 16.97
CA GLY A 321 20.19 11.37 17.26
C GLY A 321 20.42 9.94 16.80
N GLU A 322 19.40 9.08 16.84
CA GLU A 322 19.50 7.70 16.33
C GLU A 322 19.75 7.63 14.82
N LYS A 323 19.30 8.63 14.07
CA LYS A 323 19.50 8.73 12.60
C LYS A 323 20.85 9.35 12.21
N LEU A 324 21.63 9.85 13.19
CA LEU A 324 22.92 10.45 12.95
C LEU A 324 24.06 9.44 13.10
N ASP A 325 25.07 9.58 12.24
CA ASP A 325 26.33 8.85 12.43
C ASP A 325 27.11 9.38 13.66
N GLU A 326 27.98 8.53 14.19
CA GLU A 326 28.74 8.82 15.41
C GLU A 326 29.70 10.03 15.26
N GLU A 327 30.23 10.26 14.06
CA GLU A 327 31.12 11.39 13.81
C GLU A 327 30.36 12.72 13.86
N THR A 328 29.18 12.78 13.22
CA THR A 328 28.28 13.95 13.28
C THR A 328 27.86 14.24 14.72
N LYS A 329 27.44 13.24 15.49
CA LYS A 329 27.12 13.41 16.91
C LYS A 329 28.29 14.00 17.68
N LYS A 330 29.47 13.44 17.51
CA LYS A 330 30.69 13.88 18.19
C LYS A 330 31.03 15.35 17.87
N GLN A 331 30.93 15.74 16.61
CA GLN A 331 31.18 17.14 16.19
C GLN A 331 30.16 18.09 16.81
N MET A 332 28.87 17.75 16.84
CA MET A 332 27.83 18.55 17.48
C MET A 332 28.10 18.74 18.98
N PHE A 333 28.45 17.69 19.69
CA PHE A 333 28.76 17.77 21.13
C PHE A 333 30.07 18.50 21.42
N GLN A 334 31.11 18.34 20.61
CA GLN A 334 32.34 19.12 20.72
C GLN A 334 32.10 20.62 20.55
N LYS A 335 31.24 20.99 19.59
CA LYS A 335 30.81 22.37 19.39
C LYS A 335 30.12 22.94 20.63
N LEU A 336 29.11 22.23 21.14
CA LEU A 336 28.38 22.62 22.35
C LEU A 336 29.30 22.73 23.56
N GLU A 337 30.19 21.75 23.76
CA GLU A 337 31.17 21.78 24.86
C GLU A 337 32.14 22.97 24.74
N GLY A 338 32.65 23.24 23.54
CA GLY A 338 33.54 24.39 23.27
C GLY A 338 32.90 25.72 23.63
N GLU A 339 31.63 25.91 23.24
CA GLU A 339 30.90 27.14 23.56
C GLU A 339 30.59 27.27 25.05
N LEU A 340 30.20 26.21 25.71
CA LEU A 340 29.94 26.22 27.16
C LEU A 340 31.19 26.42 28.04
N LYS A 341 32.41 26.37 27.49
CA LYS A 341 33.68 26.75 28.14
C LYS A 341 33.93 28.23 28.22
N THR A 342 33.32 29.04 27.35
CA THR A 342 33.51 30.47 27.27
C THR A 342 32.37 31.23 27.96
N SER A 343 32.66 32.39 28.57
CA SER A 343 31.64 33.26 29.16
C SER A 343 30.60 33.73 28.16
N ILE A 344 31.07 34.14 27.02
CA ILE A 344 30.24 34.64 25.89
C ILE A 344 29.34 33.50 25.37
N GLY A 345 29.91 32.34 25.10
CA GLY A 345 29.14 31.20 24.62
C GLY A 345 28.05 30.71 25.61
N LYS A 346 28.35 30.73 26.92
CA LYS A 346 27.38 30.49 27.99
C LYS A 346 26.19 31.44 27.94
N GLU A 347 26.46 32.72 27.72
CA GLU A 347 25.42 33.76 27.65
C GLU A 347 24.53 33.56 26.43
N TYR A 348 25.14 33.35 25.25
CA TYR A 348 24.39 33.02 24.03
C TYR A 348 23.57 31.74 24.16
N PHE A 349 24.12 30.70 24.77
CA PHE A 349 23.38 29.45 25.04
C PHE A 349 22.16 29.70 25.92
N LYS A 350 22.33 30.42 27.05
CA LYS A 350 21.22 30.78 27.92
C LYS A 350 20.14 31.58 27.24
N GLY A 351 20.53 32.60 26.49
CA GLY A 351 19.61 33.41 25.69
C GLY A 351 18.86 32.58 24.64
N GLY A 352 19.54 31.66 24.00
CA GLY A 352 18.93 30.72 23.06
C GLY A 352 17.92 29.79 23.72
N VAL A 353 18.26 29.21 24.88
CA VAL A 353 17.33 28.35 25.65
C VAL A 353 16.10 29.13 26.13
N GLN A 354 16.27 30.41 26.53
CA GLN A 354 15.13 31.24 26.92
C GLN A 354 14.20 31.49 25.72
N LYS A 355 14.75 31.78 24.54
CA LYS A 355 13.96 31.93 23.32
C LYS A 355 13.23 30.62 22.93
N ILE A 356 13.87 29.45 23.10
CA ILE A 356 13.23 28.15 22.88
C ILE A 356 12.04 27.98 23.82
N LYS A 357 12.21 28.31 25.09
CA LYS A 357 11.13 28.24 26.07
C LYS A 357 9.94 29.12 25.73
N GLU A 358 10.19 30.31 25.19
CA GLU A 358 9.16 31.30 24.83
C GLU A 358 8.46 30.94 23.52
N ARG A 359 9.22 30.54 22.50
CA ARG A 359 8.71 30.35 21.13
C ARG A 359 8.32 28.93 20.81
N TYR A 360 8.92 27.96 21.48
CA TYR A 360 8.71 26.51 21.29
C TYR A 360 8.39 25.81 22.63
N PRO A 361 7.36 26.27 23.36
CA PRO A 361 7.07 25.75 24.72
C PRO A 361 6.75 24.26 24.72
N MET A 362 6.18 23.75 23.64
CA MET A 362 5.85 22.34 23.50
C MET A 362 7.11 21.46 23.51
N LEU A 363 8.18 21.88 22.83
CA LEU A 363 9.47 21.19 22.85
C LEU A 363 10.18 21.36 24.19
N TYR A 364 10.19 22.58 24.75
CA TYR A 364 10.88 22.84 26.00
C TYR A 364 10.25 22.09 27.19
N ASN A 365 8.91 21.94 27.21
CA ASN A 365 8.19 21.28 28.29
C ASN A 365 8.16 19.74 28.16
N GLU A 366 8.71 19.18 27.08
CA GLU A 366 8.94 17.74 27.02
C GLU A 366 9.86 17.34 28.19
N PRO A 367 9.46 16.39 29.06
CA PRO A 367 10.14 16.13 30.31
C PRO A 367 11.65 15.90 30.19
N ALA A 368 12.05 15.09 29.21
CA ALA A 368 13.45 14.78 28.95
C ALA A 368 14.24 16.03 28.47
N ILE A 369 13.65 16.85 27.62
CA ILE A 369 14.27 18.09 27.12
C ILE A 369 14.43 19.10 28.26
N SER A 370 13.41 19.29 29.06
CA SER A 370 13.44 20.19 30.23
C SER A 370 14.53 19.78 31.20
N GLU A 371 14.67 18.48 31.46
CA GLU A 371 15.73 17.96 32.31
C GLU A 371 17.13 18.20 31.75
N ILE A 372 17.34 17.93 30.45
CA ILE A 372 18.60 18.16 29.75
C ILE A 372 19.01 19.64 29.86
N TYR A 373 18.11 20.56 29.54
CA TYR A 373 18.43 21.99 29.64
C TYR A 373 18.70 22.44 31.07
N THR A 374 17.94 21.93 32.04
CA THR A 374 18.18 22.24 33.48
C THR A 374 19.58 21.81 33.89
N LYS A 375 20.03 20.63 33.49
CA LYS A 375 21.39 20.15 33.78
C LYS A 375 22.45 21.00 33.06
N LEU A 376 22.28 21.30 31.79
CA LEU A 376 23.23 22.11 31.00
C LEU A 376 23.34 23.55 31.54
N LEU A 377 22.23 24.17 31.94
CA LEU A 377 22.22 25.50 32.50
C LEU A 377 22.92 25.56 33.90
N ARG A 378 22.77 24.52 34.76
CA ARG A 378 23.52 24.42 35.99
C ARG A 378 25.01 24.32 35.77
N VAL A 379 25.45 23.52 34.83
CA VAL A 379 26.87 23.40 34.43
C VAL A 379 27.40 24.72 33.88
N SER A 380 26.63 25.46 33.11
CA SER A 380 27.02 26.75 32.59
C SER A 380 27.16 27.84 33.68
N SER A 381 26.56 27.67 34.87
CA SER A 381 26.62 28.59 36.01
C SER A 381 27.75 28.32 36.99
N GLN A 382 28.27 27.08 36.99
CA GLN A 382 29.41 26.72 37.89
C GLN A 382 30.72 26.83 37.09
N GLY A 383 31.72 27.48 37.66
CA GLY A 383 33.03 27.68 37.05
C GLY A 383 33.74 26.37 36.65
N SER A 384 34.64 26.47 35.70
CA SER A 384 35.33 25.35 35.03
C SER A 384 36.14 24.47 36.04
N ASN A 385 35.56 23.37 36.51
CA ASN A 385 36.28 22.32 37.18
C ASN A 385 35.97 20.94 36.54
N ILE A 386 36.83 19.95 36.81
CA ILE A 386 36.76 18.57 36.31
C ILE A 386 35.36 17.95 36.51
N LEU A 387 34.60 18.37 37.55
CA LEU A 387 33.20 17.99 37.77
C LEU A 387 32.28 18.38 36.58
N THR A 388 32.56 19.49 35.90
CA THR A 388 31.78 19.98 34.75
C THR A 388 31.84 19.01 33.56
N ARG A 389 33.01 18.36 33.35
CA ARG A 389 33.17 17.31 32.34
C ARG A 389 32.31 16.09 32.62
N PHE A 390 32.26 15.62 33.88
CA PHE A 390 31.45 14.48 34.24
C PHE A 390 29.93 14.75 34.15
N ILE A 391 29.50 15.98 34.41
CA ILE A 391 28.07 16.37 34.32
C ILE A 391 27.65 16.56 32.86
N ILE A 392 28.50 17.13 32.01
CA ILE A 392 28.25 17.23 30.56
C ILE A 392 28.21 15.82 29.94
N ILE A 393 29.19 14.98 30.24
CA ILE A 393 29.22 13.57 29.82
C ILE A 393 28.04 12.82 30.44
N GLY A 394 27.65 13.06 31.66
CA GLY A 394 26.48 12.47 32.30
C GLY A 394 25.15 12.92 31.66
N ALA A 395 25.03 14.19 31.26
CA ALA A 395 23.88 14.69 30.52
C ALA A 395 23.83 14.11 29.10
N ILE A 396 24.99 13.96 28.45
CA ILE A 396 25.15 13.29 27.14
C ILE A 396 24.81 11.80 27.28
N LEU A 397 25.30 11.12 28.32
CA LEU A 397 25.00 9.70 28.60
C LEU A 397 23.53 9.50 29.02
N LEU A 398 22.88 10.49 29.62
CA LEU A 398 21.45 10.42 29.96
C LEU A 398 20.58 10.54 28.67
N VAL A 399 21.01 11.37 27.72
CA VAL A 399 20.41 11.42 26.38
C VAL A 399 20.55 10.05 25.72
N ILE A 400 21.72 9.43 25.81
CA ILE A 400 22.00 8.08 25.30
C ILE A 400 21.17 7.02 26.06
N ARG A 401 21.04 7.15 27.39
CA ARG A 401 20.33 6.16 28.23
C ARG A 401 18.81 6.27 28.15
N VAL A 402 18.25 7.44 27.85
CA VAL A 402 16.82 7.62 27.56
C VAL A 402 16.45 7.09 26.17
N ILE A 403 17.45 7.00 25.27
CA ILE A 403 17.30 6.45 23.93
C ILE A 403 17.49 4.91 23.91
N PHE A 404 18.31 4.36 24.82
CA PHE A 404 18.67 2.94 24.84
C PHE A 404 18.15 2.16 26.10
N GLY A 405 17.37 2.77 26.95
CA GLY A 405 16.67 2.16 28.10
C GLY A 405 15.21 2.05 27.88
#